data_6b4c23cfa55af2f111db89bd5e43cac0
#
_entry.id   6b4c23cfa55af2f111db89bd5e43cac0
#
_cell.length_a   1.000
_cell.length_b   1.000
_cell.length_c   1.000
_cell.angle_alpha   90.00
_cell.angle_beta   90.00
_cell.angle_gamma   90.00
#
_symmetry.space_group_name_H-M   'P 1'
#
loop_
_entity.id
_entity.type
_entity.pdbx_description
1 polymer ?
#
loop_
_entity_poly.entity_id
_entity_poly.type
_entity_poly.pdbx_seq_one_letter_code
_entity_poly.pdbx_strand_id
1 'polypeptide(L)'
;MLFRSIAWIYGAGGIQYVFARDPKLDVTTYRPEDHKARVLEVSALMDSTDPDLSRFHARGGKLVILEHMADYAQSPYAGIRYFETIEKTLGKDKVAEFARLYTAPGVDHVGSGAPANIDMLAVLVDWVENGKAPGDLEVREQTTEAPAFDTLRSLPLCRWPAWPHYKTGPVTEAASFVCAP
;
A
#
# COMPACT_ATOMS: atom_id res chain seq x y z
N MET A 1 -7.59 0.91 -33.66
CA MET A 1 -7.79 1.62 -32.38
C MET A 1 -6.79 1.01 -31.39
N LEU A 2 -5.64 1.67 -31.20
CA LEU A 2 -4.65 1.17 -30.23
C LEU A 2 -5.23 1.38 -28.82
N PHE A 3 -5.51 0.30 -28.12
CA PHE A 3 -5.76 0.33 -26.69
C PHE A 3 -4.49 0.85 -26.02
N ARG A 4 -4.47 2.12 -25.67
CA ARG A 4 -3.43 2.68 -24.82
C ARG A 4 -3.70 2.16 -23.41
N SER A 5 -3.02 1.08 -23.04
CA SER A 5 -3.05 0.58 -21.66
C SER A 5 -2.49 1.65 -20.71
N ILE A 6 -2.82 1.56 -19.43
CA ILE A 6 -2.22 2.41 -18.36
C ILE A 6 -0.70 2.34 -18.44
N ALA A 7 -0.12 1.16 -18.66
CA ALA A 7 1.31 0.96 -18.87
C ALA A 7 1.86 1.80 -20.03
N TRP A 8 1.12 1.95 -21.14
CA TRP A 8 1.53 2.81 -22.25
C TRP A 8 1.51 4.28 -21.85
N ILE A 9 0.43 4.73 -21.20
CA ILE A 9 0.25 6.16 -20.84
C ILE A 9 1.37 6.62 -19.91
N TYR A 10 1.67 5.86 -18.89
CA TYR A 10 2.69 6.22 -17.89
C TYR A 10 4.11 5.77 -18.30
N GLY A 11 4.23 4.60 -18.91
CA GLY A 11 5.53 4.01 -19.27
C GLY A 11 6.20 4.71 -20.43
N ALA A 12 5.46 5.08 -21.48
CA ALA A 12 6.05 5.66 -22.68
C ALA A 12 6.80 6.97 -22.39
N GLY A 13 6.19 7.87 -21.61
CA GLY A 13 6.84 9.11 -21.21
C GLY A 13 8.08 8.88 -20.34
N GLY A 14 8.02 7.94 -19.39
CA GLY A 14 9.17 7.55 -18.59
C GLY A 14 10.32 7.03 -19.44
N ILE A 15 10.01 6.16 -20.40
CA ILE A 15 11.01 5.61 -21.32
C ILE A 15 11.67 6.73 -22.14
N GLN A 16 10.88 7.56 -22.83
CA GLN A 16 11.40 8.59 -23.74
C GLN A 16 12.17 9.68 -23.01
N TYR A 17 11.63 10.21 -21.92
CA TYR A 17 12.19 11.43 -21.28
C TYR A 17 13.12 11.14 -20.11
N VAL A 18 12.94 10.03 -19.41
CA VAL A 18 13.71 9.73 -18.20
C VAL A 18 14.85 8.74 -18.49
N PHE A 19 14.53 7.60 -19.10
CA PHE A 19 15.51 6.53 -19.29
C PHE A 19 16.32 6.67 -20.59
N ALA A 20 15.66 6.76 -21.75
CA ALA A 20 16.35 6.87 -23.03
C ALA A 20 16.83 8.31 -23.33
N ARG A 21 16.16 9.32 -22.80
CA ARG A 21 16.39 10.75 -23.11
C ARG A 21 16.28 11.05 -24.61
N ASP A 22 15.41 10.33 -25.30
CA ASP A 22 15.09 10.50 -26.71
C ASP A 22 13.56 10.58 -26.91
N PRO A 23 13.00 11.80 -27.11
CA PRO A 23 11.58 11.99 -27.33
C PRO A 23 11.03 11.32 -28.61
N LYS A 24 11.92 10.94 -29.52
CA LYS A 24 11.55 10.31 -30.80
C LYS A 24 11.64 8.79 -30.77
N LEU A 25 12.16 8.22 -29.66
CA LEU A 25 12.28 6.78 -29.52
C LEU A 25 10.93 6.09 -29.67
N ASP A 26 10.86 5.07 -30.52
CA ASP A 26 9.75 4.13 -30.49
C ASP A 26 9.86 3.27 -29.24
N VAL A 27 8.99 3.54 -28.25
CA VAL A 27 9.03 2.86 -26.95
C VAL A 27 8.79 1.36 -27.03
N THR A 28 8.23 0.86 -28.14
CA THR A 28 8.07 -0.59 -28.36
C THR A 28 9.40 -1.30 -28.63
N THR A 29 10.42 -0.56 -29.00
CA THR A 29 11.78 -1.06 -29.26
C THR A 29 12.71 -0.88 -28.06
N TYR A 30 12.26 -0.25 -26.99
CA TYR A 30 13.06 0.01 -25.80
C TYR A 30 13.50 -1.28 -25.12
N ARG A 31 14.79 -1.37 -24.83
CA ARG A 31 15.41 -2.48 -24.10
C ARG A 31 16.13 -1.91 -22.87
N PRO A 32 15.71 -2.24 -21.66
CA PRO A 32 16.32 -1.71 -20.43
C PRO A 32 17.83 -2.00 -20.35
N GLU A 33 18.27 -3.11 -20.93
CA GLU A 33 19.67 -3.54 -20.94
C GLU A 33 20.57 -2.54 -21.67
N ASP A 34 20.07 -1.92 -22.75
CA ASP A 34 20.81 -0.93 -23.54
C ASP A 34 20.97 0.40 -22.78
N HIS A 35 20.14 0.62 -21.77
CA HIS A 35 20.11 1.83 -20.92
C HIS A 35 20.45 1.54 -19.46
N LYS A 36 21.09 0.41 -19.16
CA LYS A 36 21.30 -0.10 -17.79
C LYS A 36 21.89 0.94 -16.83
N ALA A 37 22.92 1.66 -17.27
CA ALA A 37 23.57 2.67 -16.42
C ALA A 37 22.58 3.77 -16.00
N ARG A 38 21.76 4.23 -16.95
CA ARG A 38 20.75 5.26 -16.68
C ARG A 38 19.59 4.73 -15.82
N VAL A 39 19.15 3.49 -16.05
CA VAL A 39 18.14 2.84 -15.23
C VAL A 39 18.61 2.77 -13.77
N LEU A 40 19.84 2.34 -13.53
CA LEU A 40 20.41 2.28 -12.17
C LEU A 40 20.60 3.65 -11.54
N GLU A 41 20.99 4.68 -12.31
CA GLU A 41 21.07 6.06 -11.81
C GLU A 41 19.71 6.58 -11.36
N VAL A 42 18.65 6.36 -12.15
CA VAL A 42 17.29 6.77 -11.81
C VAL A 42 16.76 6.01 -10.60
N SER A 43 16.98 4.68 -10.57
CA SER A 43 16.63 3.82 -9.45
C SER A 43 17.26 4.33 -8.14
N ALA A 44 18.55 4.63 -8.16
CA ALA A 44 19.25 5.17 -6.99
C ALA A 44 18.70 6.51 -6.47
N LEU A 45 18.06 7.30 -7.35
CA LEU A 45 17.45 8.58 -6.97
C LEU A 45 15.99 8.46 -6.54
N MET A 46 15.24 7.54 -7.13
CA MET A 46 13.79 7.48 -7.01
C MET A 46 13.27 6.33 -6.16
N ASP A 47 14.00 5.23 -6.05
CA ASP A 47 13.55 4.07 -5.30
C ASP A 47 13.61 4.34 -3.80
N SER A 48 12.45 4.38 -3.15
CA SER A 48 12.32 4.57 -1.71
C SER A 48 12.32 3.23 -0.98
N THR A 49 13.38 2.45 -1.18
CA THR A 49 13.49 1.05 -0.73
C THR A 49 14.52 0.81 0.37
N ASP A 50 15.08 1.87 0.95
CA ASP A 50 16.00 1.72 2.09
C ASP A 50 15.26 1.15 3.30
N PRO A 51 15.62 -0.06 3.79
CA PRO A 51 14.97 -0.69 4.92
C PRO A 51 15.51 -0.22 6.27
N ASP A 52 16.60 0.54 6.30
CA ASP A 52 17.13 1.08 7.54
C ASP A 52 16.38 2.36 7.98
N LEU A 53 15.25 2.16 8.64
CA LEU A 53 14.44 3.22 9.23
C LEU A 53 14.86 3.59 10.66
N SER A 54 16.06 3.20 11.12
CA SER A 54 16.53 3.46 12.49
C SER A 54 16.55 4.96 12.83
N ARG A 55 16.96 5.82 11.89
CA ARG A 55 16.97 7.28 12.08
C ARG A 55 15.57 7.89 12.12
N PHE A 56 14.61 7.30 11.40
CA PHE A 56 13.21 7.69 11.43
C PHE A 56 12.60 7.31 12.79
N HIS A 57 12.81 6.08 13.23
CA HIS A 57 12.37 5.60 14.55
C HIS A 57 12.96 6.43 15.69
N ALA A 58 14.28 6.71 15.66
CA ALA A 58 14.96 7.49 16.70
C ALA A 58 14.41 8.92 16.87
N ARG A 59 13.74 9.47 15.85
CA ARG A 59 13.04 10.76 15.90
C ARG A 59 11.58 10.65 16.34
N GLY A 60 11.13 9.47 16.77
CA GLY A 60 9.74 9.22 17.18
C GLY A 60 8.77 9.01 16.02
N GLY A 61 9.27 8.88 14.79
CA GLY A 61 8.44 8.65 13.60
C GLY A 61 7.56 7.41 13.71
N LYS A 62 6.35 7.48 13.17
CA LYS A 62 5.41 6.35 13.05
C LYS A 62 5.04 6.13 11.61
N LEU A 63 4.98 4.88 11.18
CA LEU A 63 4.71 4.46 9.81
C LEU A 63 3.50 3.51 9.77
N VAL A 64 2.52 3.85 8.95
CA VAL A 64 1.42 2.95 8.63
C VAL A 64 1.40 2.72 7.12
N ILE A 65 1.47 1.46 6.73
CA ILE A 65 1.37 1.02 5.33
C ILE A 65 0.02 0.33 5.16
N LEU A 66 -0.70 0.67 4.10
CA LEU A 66 -1.93 0.01 3.69
C LEU A 66 -1.79 -0.47 2.26
N GLU A 67 -1.94 -1.78 2.05
CA GLU A 67 -1.89 -2.40 0.73
C GLU A 67 -3.27 -2.90 0.31
N HIS A 68 -3.70 -2.50 -0.86
CA HIS A 68 -4.94 -2.94 -1.50
C HIS A 68 -4.67 -4.23 -2.28
N MET A 69 -5.20 -5.37 -1.83
CA MET A 69 -4.79 -6.69 -2.33
C MET A 69 -5.32 -7.05 -3.72
N ALA A 70 -6.28 -6.29 -4.26
CA ALA A 70 -6.77 -6.43 -5.64
C ALA A 70 -6.26 -5.30 -6.55
N ASP A 71 -5.18 -4.59 -6.14
CA ASP A 71 -4.59 -3.53 -6.95
C ASP A 71 -4.03 -4.08 -8.26
N TYR A 72 -4.59 -3.59 -9.37
CA TYR A 72 -4.24 -3.99 -10.74
C TYR A 72 -3.18 -3.08 -11.38
N ALA A 73 -2.90 -1.93 -10.76
CA ALA A 73 -1.93 -0.96 -11.28
C ALA A 73 -0.56 -1.10 -10.61
N GLN A 74 -0.54 -1.49 -9.34
CA GLN A 74 0.67 -1.71 -8.55
C GLN A 74 0.55 -3.01 -7.77
N SER A 75 1.61 -3.80 -7.73
CA SER A 75 1.60 -5.03 -6.95
C SER A 75 1.63 -4.74 -5.45
N PRO A 76 0.63 -5.18 -4.67
CA PRO A 76 0.63 -5.01 -3.21
C PRO A 76 1.80 -5.75 -2.53
N TYR A 77 2.35 -6.75 -3.19
CA TYR A 77 3.55 -7.45 -2.70
C TYR A 77 4.80 -6.57 -2.67
N ALA A 78 4.80 -5.40 -3.33
CA ALA A 78 5.92 -4.48 -3.25
C ALA A 78 6.05 -3.90 -1.83
N GLY A 79 4.96 -3.37 -1.26
CA GLY A 79 4.94 -2.85 0.11
C GLY A 79 5.10 -3.94 1.16
N ILE A 80 4.48 -5.12 0.95
CA ILE A 80 4.64 -6.27 1.84
C ILE A 80 6.12 -6.67 1.95
N ARG A 81 6.82 -6.85 0.81
CA ARG A 81 8.25 -7.20 0.79
C ARG A 81 9.13 -6.11 1.39
N TYR A 82 8.78 -4.85 1.16
CA TYR A 82 9.50 -3.75 1.80
C TYR A 82 9.37 -3.81 3.31
N PHE A 83 8.16 -3.99 3.84
CA PHE A 83 7.91 -4.12 5.27
C PHE A 83 8.67 -5.32 5.88
N GLU A 84 8.61 -6.48 5.24
CA GLU A 84 9.35 -7.68 5.66
C GLU A 84 10.87 -7.45 5.65
N THR A 85 11.37 -6.64 4.71
CA THR A 85 12.78 -6.28 4.64
C THR A 85 13.18 -5.34 5.79
N ILE A 86 12.30 -4.41 6.19
CA ILE A 86 12.49 -3.58 7.38
C ILE A 86 12.56 -4.47 8.63
N GLU A 87 11.62 -5.42 8.77
CA GLU A 87 11.63 -6.38 9.91
C GLU A 87 12.90 -7.22 9.96
N LYS A 88 13.38 -7.68 8.80
CA LYS A 88 14.63 -8.44 8.70
C LYS A 88 15.85 -7.59 9.08
N THR A 89 15.83 -6.30 8.76
CA THR A 89 16.95 -5.38 9.01
C THR A 89 17.02 -4.92 10.46
N LEU A 90 15.87 -4.57 11.04
CA LEU A 90 15.80 -3.92 12.36
C LEU A 90 15.31 -4.84 13.48
N GLY A 91 14.76 -5.99 13.15
CA GLY A 91 14.09 -6.91 14.08
C GLY A 91 12.61 -6.58 14.28
N LYS A 92 11.78 -7.63 14.34
CA LYS A 92 10.31 -7.52 14.42
C LYS A 92 9.84 -6.71 15.63
N ASP A 93 10.43 -6.94 16.80
CA ASP A 93 10.04 -6.26 18.03
C ASP A 93 10.27 -4.74 17.92
N LYS A 94 11.42 -4.34 17.37
CA LYS A 94 11.72 -2.93 17.16
C LYS A 94 10.82 -2.29 16.10
N VAL A 95 10.54 -3.00 15.01
CA VAL A 95 9.61 -2.50 13.96
C VAL A 95 8.21 -2.33 14.54
N ALA A 96 7.77 -3.24 15.42
CA ALA A 96 6.47 -3.13 16.08
C ALA A 96 6.31 -1.87 16.97
N GLU A 97 7.40 -1.20 17.37
CA GLU A 97 7.33 0.06 18.11
C GLU A 97 6.89 1.25 17.26
N PHE A 98 7.13 1.20 15.95
CA PHE A 98 6.95 2.37 15.09
C PHE A 98 6.27 2.11 13.73
N ALA A 99 6.10 0.86 13.30
CA ALA A 99 5.53 0.56 11.98
C ALA A 99 4.39 -0.47 12.07
N ARG A 100 3.41 -0.30 11.17
CA ARG A 100 2.30 -1.24 10.95
C ARG A 100 2.06 -1.40 9.46
N LEU A 101 1.78 -2.65 9.06
CA LEU A 101 1.29 -2.96 7.72
C LEU A 101 -0.10 -3.59 7.82
N TYR A 102 -1.00 -3.10 7.00
CA TYR A 102 -2.35 -3.63 6.83
C TYR A 102 -2.57 -4.06 5.39
N THR A 103 -3.37 -5.10 5.21
CA THR A 103 -3.79 -5.56 3.89
C THR A 103 -5.30 -5.53 3.79
N ALA A 104 -5.85 -4.93 2.73
CA ALA A 104 -7.28 -4.80 2.47
C ALA A 104 -7.69 -5.76 1.33
N PRO A 105 -8.23 -6.97 1.66
CA PRO A 105 -8.62 -7.95 0.66
C PRO A 105 -9.74 -7.44 -0.24
N GLY A 106 -9.59 -7.65 -1.55
CA GLY A 106 -10.62 -7.30 -2.55
C GLY A 106 -10.71 -5.83 -2.91
N VAL A 107 -9.91 -4.96 -2.28
CA VAL A 107 -9.84 -3.53 -2.60
C VAL A 107 -8.88 -3.33 -3.77
N ASP A 108 -9.32 -2.58 -4.78
CA ASP A 108 -8.52 -2.24 -5.96
C ASP A 108 -7.72 -0.94 -5.80
N HIS A 109 -7.03 -0.53 -6.88
CA HIS A 109 -6.17 0.66 -6.90
C HIS A 109 -6.88 1.96 -6.48
N VAL A 110 -8.16 2.09 -6.78
CA VAL A 110 -8.94 3.30 -6.50
C VAL A 110 -9.81 3.20 -5.24
N GLY A 111 -9.63 2.14 -4.46
CA GLY A 111 -10.39 1.94 -3.23
C GLY A 111 -11.77 1.34 -3.43
N SER A 112 -11.98 0.62 -4.55
CA SER A 112 -13.26 -0.03 -4.89
C SER A 112 -13.18 -1.54 -4.72
N GLY A 113 -14.32 -2.22 -4.83
CA GLY A 113 -14.44 -3.68 -4.83
C GLY A 113 -14.76 -4.30 -3.49
N ALA A 114 -14.28 -3.71 -2.39
CA ALA A 114 -14.54 -4.13 -1.02
C ALA A 114 -14.58 -2.92 -0.08
N PRO A 115 -15.00 -3.07 1.20
CA PRO A 115 -14.91 -2.00 2.18
C PRO A 115 -13.48 -1.44 2.29
N ALA A 116 -13.35 -0.11 2.10
CA ALA A 116 -12.04 0.56 2.07
C ALA A 116 -12.02 1.89 2.85
N ASN A 117 -13.18 2.39 3.29
CA ASN A 117 -13.25 3.67 3.98
C ASN A 117 -12.75 3.54 5.43
N ILE A 118 -11.70 4.26 5.72
CA ILE A 118 -11.10 4.41 7.06
C ILE A 118 -10.35 5.73 7.14
N ASP A 119 -10.43 6.41 8.27
CA ASP A 119 -9.60 7.58 8.54
C ASP A 119 -8.23 7.16 9.07
N MET A 120 -7.33 6.80 8.15
CA MET A 120 -5.96 6.41 8.50
C MET A 120 -5.14 7.57 9.08
N LEU A 121 -5.50 8.81 8.76
CA LEU A 121 -4.85 9.98 9.36
C LEU A 121 -5.18 10.08 10.86
N ALA A 122 -6.44 9.91 11.23
CA ALA A 122 -6.83 9.88 12.64
C ALA A 122 -6.14 8.75 13.41
N VAL A 123 -6.02 7.55 12.81
CA VAL A 123 -5.28 6.42 13.38
C VAL A 123 -3.82 6.77 13.63
N LEU A 124 -3.16 7.42 12.67
CA LEU A 124 -1.75 7.82 12.79
C LEU A 124 -1.57 8.93 13.83
N VAL A 125 -2.45 9.93 13.84
CA VAL A 125 -2.44 11.04 14.82
C VAL A 125 -2.59 10.50 16.24
N ASP A 126 -3.53 9.58 16.48
CA ASP A 126 -3.73 8.97 17.82
C ASP A 126 -2.49 8.19 18.27
N TRP A 127 -1.79 7.54 17.33
CA TRP A 127 -0.53 6.86 17.65
C TRP A 127 0.60 7.84 17.98
N VAL A 128 0.76 8.91 17.21
CA VAL A 128 1.84 9.89 17.41
C VAL A 128 1.60 10.74 18.65
N GLU A 129 0.39 11.25 18.83
CA GLU A 129 0.09 12.24 19.87
C GLU A 129 -0.32 11.60 21.21
N ASN A 130 -1.02 10.46 21.16
CA ASN A 130 -1.53 9.79 22.35
C ASN A 130 -0.82 8.47 22.68
N GLY A 131 0.17 8.07 21.88
CA GLY A 131 0.92 6.83 22.09
C GLY A 131 0.11 5.55 21.85
N LYS A 132 -1.09 5.64 21.27
CA LYS A 132 -1.96 4.49 21.04
C LYS A 132 -1.60 3.78 19.75
N ALA A 133 -0.69 2.81 19.85
CA ALA A 133 -0.32 1.97 18.70
C ALA A 133 -1.56 1.23 18.16
N PRO A 134 -1.85 1.34 16.84
CA PRO A 134 -3.05 0.71 16.30
C PRO A 134 -2.94 -0.82 16.30
N GLY A 135 -4.03 -1.47 16.72
CA GLY A 135 -4.29 -2.89 16.60
C GLY A 135 -4.89 -3.25 15.24
N ASP A 136 -5.72 -4.31 15.20
CA ASP A 136 -6.58 -4.55 14.06
C ASP A 136 -7.64 -3.44 14.00
N LEU A 137 -7.98 -3.02 12.78
CA LEU A 137 -8.85 -1.89 12.52
C LEU A 137 -10.15 -2.39 11.83
N GLU A 138 -11.01 -1.46 11.46
CA GLU A 138 -12.22 -1.74 10.70
C GLU A 138 -12.29 -0.82 9.49
N VAL A 139 -12.58 -1.38 8.32
CA VAL A 139 -12.88 -0.66 7.09
C VAL A 139 -14.35 -0.79 6.74
N ARG A 140 -14.91 0.25 6.13
CA ARG A 140 -16.33 0.33 5.79
C ARG A 140 -16.53 0.62 4.31
N GLU A 141 -17.62 0.10 3.78
CA GLU A 141 -18.24 0.57 2.57
C GLU A 141 -19.43 1.43 2.98
N GLN A 142 -19.54 2.63 2.43
CA GLN A 142 -20.54 3.60 2.80
C GLN A 142 -21.27 4.12 1.57
N THR A 143 -22.50 4.59 1.76
CA THR A 143 -23.20 5.36 0.73
C THR A 143 -22.44 6.65 0.45
N THR A 144 -22.65 7.20 -0.75
CA THR A 144 -22.08 8.52 -1.14
C THR A 144 -22.99 9.67 -0.77
N GLU A 145 -24.13 9.40 -0.14
CA GLU A 145 -25.17 10.38 0.18
C GLU A 145 -24.88 11.11 1.49
N ALA A 146 -24.52 12.38 1.37
CA ALA A 146 -24.36 13.26 2.52
C ALA A 146 -25.74 13.63 3.13
N PRO A 147 -25.82 13.88 4.45
CA PRO A 147 -24.73 13.88 5.43
C PRO A 147 -24.50 12.52 6.12
N ALA A 148 -25.33 11.52 5.85
CA ALA A 148 -25.38 10.29 6.64
C ALA A 148 -24.19 9.36 6.38
N PHE A 149 -23.79 9.18 5.10
CA PHE A 149 -22.76 8.20 4.68
C PHE A 149 -22.98 6.83 5.36
N ASP A 150 -24.20 6.29 5.22
CA ASP A 150 -24.60 5.06 5.89
C ASP A 150 -23.65 3.90 5.54
N THR A 151 -23.29 3.14 6.57
CA THR A 151 -22.46 1.95 6.38
C THR A 151 -23.28 0.82 5.76
N LEU A 152 -22.87 0.36 4.59
CA LEU A 152 -23.46 -0.76 3.86
C LEU A 152 -22.89 -2.10 4.33
N ARG A 153 -21.58 -2.15 4.54
CA ARG A 153 -20.88 -3.30 5.11
C ARG A 153 -19.55 -2.88 5.73
N SER A 154 -19.04 -3.70 6.64
CA SER A 154 -17.72 -3.52 7.21
C SER A 154 -16.92 -4.82 7.20
N LEU A 155 -15.59 -4.69 7.22
CA LEU A 155 -14.65 -5.80 7.37
C LEU A 155 -13.54 -5.42 8.35
N PRO A 156 -12.95 -6.39 9.07
CA PRO A 156 -11.74 -6.09 9.82
C PRO A 156 -10.58 -5.82 8.84
N LEU A 157 -9.80 -4.81 9.15
CA LEU A 157 -8.54 -4.51 8.51
C LEU A 157 -7.43 -5.05 9.40
N CYS A 158 -6.97 -6.24 9.08
CA CYS A 158 -6.03 -6.99 9.92
C CYS A 158 -4.59 -6.52 9.72
N ARG A 159 -3.82 -6.55 10.80
CA ARG A 159 -2.37 -6.34 10.72
C ARG A 159 -1.70 -7.53 10.04
N TRP A 160 -0.82 -7.25 9.09
CA TRP A 160 0.01 -8.26 8.46
C TRP A 160 0.82 -9.07 9.51
N PRO A 161 0.91 -10.42 9.40
CA PRO A 161 0.44 -11.28 8.31
C PRO A 161 -0.98 -11.84 8.47
N ALA A 162 -1.75 -11.37 9.46
CA ALA A 162 -3.13 -11.81 9.64
C ALA A 162 -4.06 -11.26 8.54
N TRP A 163 -5.16 -11.98 8.29
CA TRP A 163 -6.21 -11.59 7.36
C TRP A 163 -7.59 -12.01 7.90
N PRO A 164 -8.72 -11.46 7.36
CA PRO A 164 -10.04 -11.75 7.87
C PRO A 164 -10.48 -13.19 7.61
N HIS A 165 -10.77 -13.94 8.66
CA HIS A 165 -11.40 -15.26 8.61
C HIS A 165 -12.83 -15.17 9.09
N TYR A 166 -13.78 -15.66 8.28
CA TYR A 166 -15.18 -15.70 8.67
C TYR A 166 -15.40 -16.68 9.85
N LYS A 167 -16.16 -16.25 10.85
CA LYS A 167 -16.56 -17.08 11.99
C LYS A 167 -18.03 -17.46 11.92
N THR A 168 -18.90 -16.46 12.06
CA THR A 168 -20.36 -16.63 12.14
C THR A 168 -21.04 -15.26 12.08
N GLY A 169 -22.30 -15.20 11.68
CA GLY A 169 -23.08 -13.97 11.64
C GLY A 169 -23.23 -13.39 10.23
N PRO A 170 -23.72 -12.16 10.09
CA PRO A 170 -23.86 -11.51 8.80
C PRO A 170 -22.49 -11.27 8.15
N VAL A 171 -22.31 -11.70 6.92
CA VAL A 171 -21.04 -11.47 6.16
C VAL A 171 -20.78 -10.00 5.84
N THR A 172 -21.74 -9.14 6.11
CA THR A 172 -21.64 -7.69 5.95
C THR A 172 -21.10 -6.96 7.17
N GLU A 173 -20.80 -7.68 8.25
CA GLU A 173 -20.38 -7.09 9.52
C GLU A 173 -18.96 -7.57 9.90
N ALA A 174 -18.09 -6.63 10.26
CA ALA A 174 -16.72 -6.94 10.69
C ALA A 174 -16.69 -7.90 11.89
N ALA A 175 -17.66 -7.81 12.80
CA ALA A 175 -17.79 -8.68 13.97
C ALA A 175 -17.96 -10.17 13.64
N SER A 176 -18.36 -10.49 12.39
CA SER A 176 -18.51 -11.86 11.90
C SER A 176 -17.17 -12.53 11.51
N PHE A 177 -16.09 -11.81 11.62
CA PHE A 177 -14.75 -12.26 11.23
C PHE A 177 -13.78 -12.18 12.40
N VAL A 178 -12.63 -12.81 12.24
CA VAL A 178 -11.48 -12.71 13.15
C VAL A 178 -10.20 -12.56 12.31
N CYS A 179 -9.29 -11.71 12.76
CA CYS A 179 -7.96 -11.63 12.17
C CYS A 179 -7.12 -12.83 12.63
N ALA A 180 -6.64 -13.63 11.69
CA ALA A 180 -5.75 -14.76 11.94
C ALA A 180 -4.74 -14.92 10.79
N PRO A 181 -3.54 -15.50 11.01
CA PRO A 181 -2.55 -15.80 9.97
C PRO A 181 -3.05 -16.81 8.95
#